data_12e834d806a2130521d7b62cce747bd7
#
_entry.id   12e834d806a2130521d7b62cce747bd7
#
_cell.length_a   1.000
_cell.length_b   1.000
_cell.length_c   1.000
_cell.angle_alpha   90.00
_cell.angle_beta   90.00
_cell.angle_gamma   90.00
#
_symmetry.space_group_name_H-M   'P 1'
#
loop_
_entity.id
_entity.type
_entity.pdbx_description
1 polymer ?
#
loop_
_entity_poly.entity_id
_entity_poly.type
_entity_poly.pdbx_seq_one_letter_code
_entity_poly.pdbx_strand_id
1 'polypeptide(L)'
;YIATRERVEIIPNDRPPTRKQEQLIAKLVKDLPDTKTLLEYEDYVAHPTKANASALITLTLEDNWDKVQSIDGYAGYIALRPRAERLGEHGLFGDDDNVDLSRAMDELDHYTGNVWTHIISLHREDAERLGYDHADAWRTLLRTHRNDIAAAMNIPPEDFRWYAAFHDEGNHPHVHMMAWSAKPNQACLSKDGIRQIKSTLTNQIFRQELLHIYEQKSKSRDELVAETRKAMLELSKAMQEMTCDHPEAEQMIWDLSRQLGQVSGKKTYGYLPKPMKKLVDEIIGQMVRLPIVNECYQTWWELQCQVEDYYSEEKKRIRPPLSQQKEFRQIKNAVIKEAEHIRMNKISFEDADMQDDGEQVNTYDMSYECQKLQSIANNVDLTLEERDEAAEQLERLADA
;
A
#
# COMPACT_ATOMS: atom_id res chain seq x y z
N TYR A 1 -27.67 1.48 37.71
CA TYR A 1 -26.82 0.28 37.83
C TYR A 1 -25.66 0.47 36.87
N ILE A 2 -24.61 1.13 37.35
CA ILE A 2 -23.32 1.14 36.68
C ILE A 2 -22.65 -0.17 37.10
N ALA A 3 -22.80 -1.21 36.32
CA ALA A 3 -21.93 -2.35 36.41
C ALA A 3 -20.57 -1.90 35.84
N THR A 4 -19.59 -1.69 36.71
CA THR A 4 -18.20 -1.87 36.37
C THR A 4 -18.06 -3.28 35.86
N ARG A 5 -18.19 -3.46 34.52
CA ARG A 5 -17.79 -4.70 33.90
C ARG A 5 -16.27 -4.68 33.92
N GLU A 6 -15.70 -5.40 34.89
CA GLU A 6 -14.40 -6.01 34.74
C GLU A 6 -14.34 -6.57 33.30
N ARG A 7 -13.21 -6.36 32.63
CA ARG A 7 -12.90 -7.02 31.34
C ARG A 7 -13.17 -8.50 31.55
N VAL A 8 -14.34 -8.95 31.10
CA VAL A 8 -14.55 -10.38 30.92
C VAL A 8 -13.63 -10.72 29.76
N GLU A 9 -12.50 -11.36 30.09
CA GLU A 9 -11.74 -12.08 29.07
C GLU A 9 -12.76 -12.94 28.33
N ILE A 10 -13.03 -12.57 27.10
CA ILE A 10 -13.85 -13.41 26.22
C ILE A 10 -12.96 -14.60 25.95
N ILE A 11 -13.16 -15.67 26.70
CA ILE A 11 -12.56 -16.97 26.39
C ILE A 11 -12.96 -17.24 24.94
N PRO A 12 -11.98 -17.37 24.02
CA PRO A 12 -12.28 -17.61 22.61
C PRO A 12 -13.26 -18.80 22.57
N ASN A 13 -14.40 -18.60 21.93
CA ASN A 13 -15.37 -19.66 21.81
C ASN A 13 -14.89 -20.59 20.69
N ASP A 14 -13.90 -21.45 20.99
CA ASP A 14 -13.24 -22.39 20.10
C ASP A 14 -14.16 -23.51 19.57
N ARG A 15 -15.44 -23.45 19.93
CA ARG A 15 -16.40 -24.40 19.36
C ARG A 15 -16.51 -24.20 17.85
N PRO A 16 -16.62 -25.28 17.08
CA PRO A 16 -16.82 -25.18 15.65
C PRO A 16 -18.12 -24.40 15.33
N PRO A 17 -18.18 -23.74 14.18
CA PRO A 17 -19.37 -23.05 13.75
C PRO A 17 -20.56 -24.02 13.65
N THR A 18 -21.77 -23.50 13.85
CA THR A 18 -22.96 -24.30 13.66
C THR A 18 -23.22 -24.51 12.17
N ARG A 19 -23.83 -25.61 11.79
CA ARG A 19 -24.22 -25.90 10.40
C ARG A 19 -25.05 -24.78 9.77
N LYS A 20 -25.86 -24.08 10.57
CA LYS A 20 -26.65 -22.93 10.11
C LYS A 20 -25.77 -21.71 9.81
N GLN A 21 -24.72 -21.45 10.61
CA GLN A 21 -23.78 -20.38 10.35
C GLN A 21 -22.97 -20.67 9.09
N GLU A 22 -22.47 -21.90 8.91
CA GLU A 22 -21.76 -22.29 7.68
C GLU A 22 -22.60 -22.11 6.41
N GLN A 23 -23.88 -22.54 6.46
CA GLN A 23 -24.82 -22.36 5.35
C GLN A 23 -25.08 -20.88 5.06
N LEU A 24 -25.24 -20.07 6.11
CA LEU A 24 -25.45 -18.63 5.97
C LEU A 24 -24.21 -17.94 5.39
N ILE A 25 -23.01 -18.24 5.88
CA ILE A 25 -21.75 -17.70 5.35
C ILE A 25 -21.58 -18.10 3.87
N ALA A 26 -21.82 -19.35 3.52
CA ALA A 26 -21.76 -19.79 2.12
C ALA A 26 -22.72 -19.01 1.21
N LYS A 27 -23.91 -18.70 1.71
CA LYS A 27 -24.88 -17.88 1.00
C LYS A 27 -24.41 -16.41 0.90
N LEU A 28 -23.98 -15.81 2.01
CA LEU A 28 -23.50 -14.43 2.05
C LEU A 28 -22.30 -14.23 1.09
N VAL A 29 -21.31 -15.11 1.13
CA VAL A 29 -20.15 -15.07 0.22
C VAL A 29 -20.55 -15.20 -1.26
N LYS A 30 -21.61 -15.96 -1.56
CA LYS A 30 -22.14 -16.10 -2.92
C LYS A 30 -22.89 -14.84 -3.38
N ASP A 31 -23.77 -14.33 -2.53
CA ASP A 31 -24.64 -13.21 -2.86
C ASP A 31 -23.93 -11.85 -2.77
N LEU A 32 -22.90 -11.78 -1.92
CA LEU A 32 -22.10 -10.60 -1.60
C LEU A 32 -20.60 -10.96 -1.70
N PRO A 33 -20.00 -10.99 -2.90
CA PRO A 33 -18.60 -11.42 -3.11
C PRO A 33 -17.56 -10.62 -2.33
N ASP A 34 -17.88 -9.34 -2.05
CA ASP A 34 -16.99 -8.43 -1.29
C ASP A 34 -16.82 -8.84 0.19
N THR A 35 -17.68 -9.72 0.71
CA THR A 35 -17.49 -10.38 2.03
C THR A 35 -16.11 -11.00 2.19
N LYS A 36 -15.47 -11.44 1.10
CA LYS A 36 -14.14 -12.05 1.11
C LYS A 36 -13.02 -11.04 1.39
N THR A 37 -13.30 -9.76 1.33
CA THR A 37 -12.31 -8.68 1.61
C THR A 37 -12.34 -8.23 3.07
N LEU A 38 -13.24 -8.78 3.87
CA LEU A 38 -13.33 -8.50 5.30
C LEU A 38 -12.26 -9.30 6.08
N LEU A 39 -11.64 -8.67 7.07
CA LEU A 39 -10.66 -9.33 7.96
C LEU A 39 -11.29 -10.52 8.70
N GLU A 40 -12.56 -10.42 9.07
CA GLU A 40 -13.34 -11.48 9.71
C GLU A 40 -13.50 -12.72 8.81
N TYR A 41 -13.48 -12.54 7.48
CA TYR A 41 -13.47 -13.66 6.55
C TYR A 41 -12.15 -14.43 6.60
N GLU A 42 -11.03 -13.75 6.68
CA GLU A 42 -9.71 -14.39 6.85
C GLU A 42 -9.61 -15.13 8.17
N ASP A 43 -10.03 -14.49 9.27
CA ASP A 43 -10.07 -15.12 10.58
C ASP A 43 -10.95 -16.38 10.59
N TYR A 44 -12.11 -16.32 9.94
CA TYR A 44 -13.01 -17.47 9.83
C TYR A 44 -12.39 -18.60 8.99
N VAL A 45 -11.70 -18.26 7.91
CA VAL A 45 -11.03 -19.28 7.05
C VAL A 45 -9.83 -19.89 7.77
N ALA A 46 -9.04 -19.08 8.49
CA ALA A 46 -7.88 -19.55 9.24
C ALA A 46 -8.29 -20.39 10.47
N HIS A 47 -9.31 -19.94 11.19
CA HIS A 47 -9.82 -20.56 12.41
C HIS A 47 -11.35 -20.59 12.40
N PRO A 48 -11.98 -21.62 11.82
CA PRO A 48 -13.43 -21.73 11.72
C PRO A 48 -14.06 -22.05 13.09
N THR A 49 -14.22 -21.00 13.90
CA THR A 49 -14.88 -21.05 15.20
C THR A 49 -16.28 -20.43 15.13
N LYS A 50 -17.12 -20.75 16.12
CA LYS A 50 -18.45 -20.13 16.25
C LYS A 50 -18.36 -18.61 16.43
N ALA A 51 -17.31 -18.12 17.11
CA ALA A 51 -17.10 -16.70 17.34
C ALA A 51 -16.76 -16.00 16.03
N ASN A 52 -15.77 -16.50 15.27
CA ASN A 52 -15.36 -15.93 13.99
C ASN A 52 -16.50 -16.01 12.95
N ALA A 53 -17.27 -17.08 12.93
CA ALA A 53 -18.46 -17.19 12.10
C ALA A 53 -19.52 -16.11 12.45
N SER A 54 -19.74 -15.84 13.74
CA SER A 54 -20.67 -14.79 14.17
C SER A 54 -20.17 -13.39 13.83
N ALA A 55 -18.88 -13.12 14.02
CA ALA A 55 -18.28 -11.84 13.65
C ALA A 55 -18.42 -11.56 12.15
N LEU A 56 -18.03 -12.52 11.33
CA LEU A 56 -18.17 -12.43 9.86
C LEU A 56 -19.60 -12.18 9.42
N ILE A 57 -20.56 -12.95 9.93
CA ILE A 57 -21.99 -12.78 9.58
C ILE A 57 -22.47 -11.38 9.96
N THR A 58 -22.12 -10.93 11.16
CA THR A 58 -22.54 -9.62 11.66
C THR A 58 -21.99 -8.51 10.78
N LEU A 59 -20.68 -8.50 10.52
CA LEU A 59 -20.04 -7.44 9.73
C LEU A 59 -20.49 -7.46 8.26
N THR A 60 -20.68 -8.66 7.69
CA THR A 60 -21.20 -8.76 6.32
C THR A 60 -22.60 -8.17 6.19
N LEU A 61 -23.46 -8.37 7.20
CA LEU A 61 -24.81 -7.78 7.20
C LEU A 61 -24.77 -6.26 7.42
N GLU A 62 -23.82 -5.77 8.20
CA GLU A 62 -23.59 -4.34 8.42
C GLU A 62 -23.06 -3.63 7.18
N ASP A 63 -22.09 -4.22 6.51
CA ASP A 63 -21.53 -3.71 5.26
C ASP A 63 -22.55 -3.64 4.11
N ASN A 64 -23.60 -4.44 4.18
CA ASN A 64 -24.68 -4.49 3.19
C ASN A 64 -26.02 -4.05 3.75
N TRP A 65 -26.03 -3.20 4.76
CA TRP A 65 -27.25 -2.75 5.44
C TRP A 65 -28.21 -2.01 4.49
N ASP A 66 -27.69 -1.26 3.55
CA ASP A 66 -28.44 -0.55 2.50
C ASP A 66 -29.32 -1.46 1.67
N LYS A 67 -28.97 -2.74 1.57
CA LYS A 67 -29.81 -3.77 0.90
C LYS A 67 -30.85 -4.36 1.79
N VAL A 68 -30.82 -4.06 3.10
CA VAL A 68 -31.71 -4.68 4.11
C VAL A 68 -32.63 -3.67 4.76
N GLN A 69 -32.20 -2.44 4.99
CA GLN A 69 -32.97 -1.36 5.63
C GLN A 69 -32.68 0.00 5.03
N SER A 70 -33.39 1.05 5.50
CA SER A 70 -33.16 2.44 5.12
C SER A 70 -31.87 2.99 5.70
N ILE A 71 -31.27 3.99 5.04
CA ILE A 71 -29.97 4.56 5.43
C ILE A 71 -30.04 5.37 6.75
N ASP A 72 -31.17 6.00 7.03
CA ASP A 72 -31.44 6.67 8.32
C ASP A 72 -31.47 5.66 9.48
N GLY A 73 -32.09 4.51 9.27
CA GLY A 73 -32.08 3.38 10.20
C GLY A 73 -30.67 2.87 10.46
N TYR A 74 -29.79 2.87 9.44
CA TYR A 74 -28.40 2.53 9.59
C TYR A 74 -27.64 3.53 10.48
N ALA A 75 -27.82 4.83 10.28
CA ALA A 75 -27.21 5.87 11.12
C ALA A 75 -27.57 5.69 12.60
N GLY A 76 -28.86 5.47 12.90
CA GLY A 76 -29.32 5.18 14.25
C GLY A 76 -28.71 3.91 14.83
N TYR A 77 -28.63 2.85 14.02
CA TYR A 77 -28.07 1.57 14.44
C TYR A 77 -26.59 1.68 14.83
N ILE A 78 -25.74 2.25 13.96
CA ILE A 78 -24.30 2.37 14.23
C ILE A 78 -24.00 3.32 15.41
N ALA A 79 -24.84 4.35 15.62
CA ALA A 79 -24.70 5.33 16.70
C ALA A 79 -25.05 4.78 18.09
N LEU A 80 -26.00 3.84 18.17
CA LEU A 80 -26.62 3.38 19.42
C LEU A 80 -26.28 1.93 19.78
N ARG A 81 -25.56 1.24 18.93
CA ARG A 81 -25.17 -0.15 19.15
C ARG A 81 -24.37 -0.31 20.45
N PRO A 82 -24.51 -1.44 21.19
CA PRO A 82 -23.87 -1.64 22.50
C PRO A 82 -22.35 -1.49 22.53
N ARG A 83 -21.67 -1.65 21.40
CA ARG A 83 -20.20 -1.53 21.28
C ARG A 83 -19.76 -0.24 20.57
N ALA A 84 -20.71 0.62 20.17
CA ALA A 84 -20.37 1.95 19.69
C ALA A 84 -19.81 2.77 20.88
N GLU A 85 -18.58 3.26 20.74
CA GLU A 85 -18.01 4.17 21.71
C GLU A 85 -18.70 5.52 21.64
N ARG A 86 -19.16 6.04 22.78
CA ARG A 86 -19.92 7.28 22.84
C ARG A 86 -19.01 8.47 22.96
N LEU A 87 -19.14 9.40 22.01
CA LEU A 87 -18.57 10.75 22.10
C LEU A 87 -19.67 11.74 22.52
N GLY A 88 -20.22 11.57 23.73
CA GLY A 88 -21.35 12.31 24.24
C GLY A 88 -22.58 11.42 24.49
N GLU A 89 -23.75 11.78 23.98
CA GLU A 89 -24.99 11.02 24.18
C GLU A 89 -25.06 9.73 23.36
N HIS A 90 -24.37 9.71 22.20
CA HIS A 90 -24.32 8.61 21.25
C HIS A 90 -22.94 8.46 20.60
N GLY A 91 -22.72 7.46 19.75
CA GLY A 91 -21.44 7.16 19.11
C GLY A 91 -21.22 7.83 17.76
N LEU A 92 -22.21 8.56 17.21
CA LEU A 92 -22.06 9.20 15.91
C LEU A 92 -21.19 10.46 16.00
N PHE A 93 -20.24 10.62 15.10
CA PHE A 93 -19.39 11.81 14.94
C PHE A 93 -19.27 12.20 13.45
N GLY A 94 -18.83 13.42 13.20
CA GLY A 94 -18.68 13.98 11.85
C GLY A 94 -17.76 15.19 11.85
N ASP A 95 -18.01 16.13 10.91
CA ASP A 95 -17.28 17.39 10.86
C ASP A 95 -17.54 18.28 12.08
N ASP A 96 -18.77 18.27 12.58
CA ASP A 96 -19.16 19.04 13.77
C ASP A 96 -18.69 18.38 15.06
N ASP A 97 -18.34 19.17 16.08
CA ASP A 97 -17.90 18.65 17.38
C ASP A 97 -19.01 17.91 18.12
N ASN A 98 -20.24 18.35 17.95
CA ASN A 98 -21.43 17.74 18.51
C ASN A 98 -22.43 17.42 17.39
N VAL A 99 -22.54 16.16 17.03
CA VAL A 99 -23.53 15.71 16.04
C VAL A 99 -24.85 15.47 16.76
N ASP A 100 -25.94 16.04 16.22
CA ASP A 100 -27.31 15.72 16.65
C ASP A 100 -27.78 14.48 15.87
N LEU A 101 -27.99 13.36 16.56
CA LEU A 101 -28.38 12.11 15.93
C LEU A 101 -29.73 12.21 15.23
N SER A 102 -30.71 12.89 15.83
CA SER A 102 -32.05 13.03 15.25
C SER A 102 -31.98 13.83 13.94
N ARG A 103 -31.20 14.90 13.94
CA ARG A 103 -30.98 15.72 12.75
C ARG A 103 -30.21 14.95 11.67
N ALA A 104 -29.19 14.17 12.05
CA ALA A 104 -28.44 13.35 11.10
C ALA A 104 -29.32 12.28 10.43
N MET A 105 -30.19 11.63 11.21
CA MET A 105 -31.13 10.67 10.68
C MET A 105 -32.18 11.34 9.75
N ASP A 106 -32.71 12.50 10.13
CA ASP A 106 -33.64 13.26 9.31
C ASP A 106 -33.03 13.75 7.99
N GLU A 107 -31.77 14.20 8.02
CA GLU A 107 -30.99 14.56 6.84
C GLU A 107 -30.84 13.38 5.87
N LEU A 108 -30.52 12.19 6.38
CA LEU A 108 -30.35 10.98 5.58
C LEU A 108 -31.69 10.43 5.05
N ASP A 109 -32.79 10.52 5.81
CA ASP A 109 -34.08 10.08 5.39
C ASP A 109 -34.61 10.90 4.20
N HIS A 110 -34.37 12.21 4.23
CA HIS A 110 -34.81 13.13 3.17
C HIS A 110 -33.83 13.21 1.99
N TYR A 111 -32.63 12.59 2.09
CA TYR A 111 -31.65 12.63 1.03
C TYR A 111 -31.99 11.68 -0.11
N THR A 112 -32.03 12.18 -1.33
CA THR A 112 -32.42 11.43 -2.54
C THR A 112 -31.27 10.92 -3.39
N GLY A 113 -30.01 11.26 -3.02
CA GLY A 113 -28.82 10.82 -3.72
C GLY A 113 -28.21 9.52 -3.17
N ASN A 114 -27.06 9.17 -3.68
CA ASN A 114 -26.33 7.99 -3.19
C ASN A 114 -25.55 8.32 -1.91
N VAL A 115 -25.68 7.47 -0.91
CA VAL A 115 -24.85 7.45 0.30
C VAL A 115 -23.97 6.21 0.24
N TRP A 116 -22.65 6.39 0.33
CA TRP A 116 -21.70 5.28 0.38
C TRP A 116 -21.37 4.96 1.83
N THR A 117 -21.41 3.68 2.15
CA THR A 117 -20.96 3.16 3.44
C THR A 117 -19.57 2.56 3.31
N HIS A 118 -18.68 2.88 4.25
CA HIS A 118 -17.33 2.36 4.34
C HIS A 118 -17.13 1.72 5.70
N ILE A 119 -16.49 0.55 5.72
CA ILE A 119 -15.98 -0.05 6.95
C ILE A 119 -14.45 0.04 6.91
N ILE A 120 -13.88 0.65 7.93
CA ILE A 120 -12.43 0.84 8.06
C ILE A 120 -12.01 0.11 9.32
N SER A 121 -11.33 -1.04 9.15
CA SER A 121 -10.93 -1.94 10.24
C SER A 121 -9.41 -1.99 10.40
N LEU A 122 -8.97 -2.23 11.62
CA LEU A 122 -7.59 -2.59 11.96
C LEU A 122 -7.59 -3.89 12.77
N HIS A 123 -6.48 -4.63 12.74
CA HIS A 123 -6.25 -5.67 13.73
C HIS A 123 -6.15 -5.04 15.13
N ARG A 124 -6.61 -5.73 16.17
CA ARG A 124 -6.60 -5.24 17.56
C ARG A 124 -5.21 -4.79 17.99
N GLU A 125 -4.20 -5.59 17.70
CA GLU A 125 -2.82 -5.30 18.08
C GLU A 125 -2.31 -3.99 17.44
N ASP A 126 -2.65 -3.75 16.18
CA ASP A 126 -2.28 -2.51 15.48
C ASP A 126 -3.07 -1.31 16.00
N ALA A 127 -4.37 -1.47 16.23
CA ALA A 127 -5.19 -0.39 16.78
C ALA A 127 -4.70 0.07 18.15
N GLU A 128 -4.40 -0.87 19.06
CA GLU A 128 -3.87 -0.55 20.40
C GLU A 128 -2.46 0.07 20.32
N ARG A 129 -1.58 -0.48 19.50
CA ARG A 129 -0.20 -0.02 19.33
C ARG A 129 -0.10 1.37 18.71
N LEU A 130 -0.98 1.69 17.76
CA LEU A 130 -0.98 2.95 17.03
C LEU A 130 -1.97 3.98 17.59
N GLY A 131 -2.71 3.63 18.65
CA GLY A 131 -3.65 4.54 19.33
C GLY A 131 -4.96 4.75 18.58
N TYR A 132 -5.39 3.80 17.76
CA TYR A 132 -6.67 3.79 17.04
C TYR A 132 -7.71 2.87 17.68
N ASP A 133 -7.59 2.61 18.98
CA ASP A 133 -8.51 1.79 19.77
C ASP A 133 -9.65 2.60 20.41
N HIS A 134 -9.83 3.86 20.01
CA HIS A 134 -10.84 4.77 20.54
C HIS A 134 -11.37 5.76 19.49
N ALA A 135 -12.61 6.22 19.69
CA ALA A 135 -13.36 7.02 18.71
C ALA A 135 -12.72 8.37 18.36
N ASP A 136 -12.06 9.04 19.33
CA ASP A 136 -11.44 10.35 19.10
C ASP A 136 -10.29 10.30 18.09
N ALA A 137 -9.48 9.24 18.11
CA ALA A 137 -8.40 9.06 17.14
C ALA A 137 -8.97 8.93 15.71
N TRP A 138 -10.03 8.13 15.54
CA TRP A 138 -10.69 7.97 14.26
C TRP A 138 -11.37 9.25 13.79
N ARG A 139 -12.03 9.98 14.69
CA ARG A 139 -12.61 11.29 14.38
C ARG A 139 -11.55 12.24 13.84
N THR A 140 -10.41 12.32 14.52
CA THR A 140 -9.28 13.17 14.12
C THR A 140 -8.74 12.75 12.76
N LEU A 141 -8.50 11.45 12.55
CA LEU A 141 -8.02 10.90 11.27
C LEU A 141 -8.96 11.25 10.12
N LEU A 142 -10.26 10.99 10.26
CA LEU A 142 -11.22 11.21 9.19
C LEU A 142 -11.41 12.70 8.90
N ARG A 143 -11.38 13.57 9.91
CA ARG A 143 -11.41 15.03 9.73
C ARG A 143 -10.17 15.53 8.99
N THR A 144 -8.99 15.05 9.35
CA THR A 144 -7.73 15.43 8.71
C THR A 144 -7.73 15.05 7.23
N HIS A 145 -8.24 13.87 6.89
CA HIS A 145 -8.27 13.38 5.51
C HIS A 145 -9.62 13.56 4.81
N ARG A 146 -10.48 14.40 5.36
CA ARG A 146 -11.79 14.71 4.81
C ARG A 146 -11.75 15.10 3.33
N ASN A 147 -10.84 15.99 2.96
CA ASN A 147 -10.72 16.48 1.60
C ASN A 147 -10.13 15.43 0.64
N ASP A 148 -9.25 14.58 1.13
CA ASP A 148 -8.69 13.47 0.34
C ASP A 148 -9.76 12.44 0.02
N ILE A 149 -10.61 12.12 1.00
CA ILE A 149 -11.77 11.22 0.82
C ILE A 149 -12.77 11.84 -0.16
N ALA A 150 -13.10 13.12 0.01
CA ALA A 150 -13.99 13.85 -0.90
C ALA A 150 -13.48 13.81 -2.34
N ALA A 151 -12.18 14.09 -2.55
CA ALA A 151 -11.55 14.06 -3.87
C ALA A 151 -11.61 12.66 -4.49
N ALA A 152 -11.34 11.61 -3.71
CA ALA A 152 -11.43 10.22 -4.18
C ALA A 152 -12.85 9.80 -4.59
N MET A 153 -13.87 10.45 -4.02
CA MET A 153 -15.28 10.27 -4.35
C MET A 153 -15.77 11.26 -5.42
N ASN A 154 -14.90 12.08 -5.99
CA ASN A 154 -15.25 13.15 -6.93
C ASN A 154 -16.29 14.14 -6.38
N ILE A 155 -16.20 14.46 -5.09
CA ILE A 155 -17.07 15.42 -4.42
C ILE A 155 -16.23 16.67 -4.11
N PRO A 156 -16.70 17.90 -4.49
CA PRO A 156 -16.08 19.14 -4.01
C PRO A 156 -16.10 19.21 -2.48
N PRO A 157 -15.01 19.69 -1.84
CA PRO A 157 -14.91 19.72 -0.38
C PRO A 157 -16.08 20.40 0.33
N GLU A 158 -16.63 21.48 -0.24
CA GLU A 158 -17.78 22.22 0.31
C GLU A 158 -19.08 21.42 0.28
N ASP A 159 -19.22 20.46 -0.66
CA ASP A 159 -20.40 19.63 -0.81
C ASP A 159 -20.28 18.27 -0.09
N PHE A 160 -19.07 17.91 0.39
CA PHE A 160 -18.85 16.65 1.06
C PHE A 160 -19.52 16.61 2.43
N ARG A 161 -20.26 15.54 2.69
CA ARG A 161 -20.93 15.26 3.97
C ARG A 161 -20.59 13.86 4.42
N TRP A 162 -20.42 13.68 5.71
CA TRP A 162 -20.14 12.37 6.29
C TRP A 162 -20.51 12.29 7.76
N TYR A 163 -20.86 11.08 8.18
CA TYR A 163 -20.96 10.68 9.57
C TYR A 163 -20.27 9.34 9.77
N ALA A 164 -19.77 9.10 10.98
CA ALA A 164 -19.13 7.84 11.31
C ALA A 164 -19.39 7.45 12.77
N ALA A 165 -19.21 6.17 13.08
CA ALA A 165 -19.24 5.64 14.43
C ALA A 165 -18.16 4.58 14.61
N PHE A 166 -17.42 4.63 15.71
CA PHE A 166 -16.39 3.65 16.05
C PHE A 166 -16.99 2.53 16.90
N HIS A 167 -16.68 1.30 16.52
CA HIS A 167 -17.09 0.10 17.23
C HIS A 167 -15.87 -0.64 17.77
N ASP A 168 -15.78 -0.72 19.11
CA ASP A 168 -14.74 -1.48 19.78
C ASP A 168 -15.13 -2.96 19.81
N GLU A 169 -14.92 -3.65 18.71
CA GLU A 169 -15.25 -5.06 18.56
C GLU A 169 -14.03 -5.96 18.59
N GLY A 170 -14.05 -6.98 19.44
CA GLY A 170 -13.21 -8.16 19.49
C GLY A 170 -11.80 -8.00 18.92
N ASN A 171 -11.52 -8.73 17.85
CA ASN A 171 -10.22 -8.74 17.19
C ASN A 171 -10.04 -7.58 16.22
N HIS A 172 -11.14 -6.98 15.74
CA HIS A 172 -11.11 -5.95 14.70
C HIS A 172 -11.94 -4.72 15.12
N PRO A 173 -11.35 -3.76 15.86
CA PRO A 173 -11.97 -2.46 16.05
C PRO A 173 -12.12 -1.77 14.70
N HIS A 174 -13.28 -1.19 14.46
CA HIS A 174 -13.60 -0.63 13.15
C HIS A 174 -14.50 0.60 13.22
N VAL A 175 -14.47 1.38 12.15
CA VAL A 175 -15.34 2.53 11.97
C VAL A 175 -16.30 2.27 10.82
N HIS A 176 -17.57 2.51 11.08
CA HIS A 176 -18.58 2.66 10.03
C HIS A 176 -18.65 4.13 9.63
N MET A 177 -18.43 4.41 8.36
CA MET A 177 -18.51 5.77 7.82
C MET A 177 -19.55 5.82 6.70
N MET A 178 -20.47 6.76 6.78
CA MET A 178 -21.37 7.14 5.69
C MET A 178 -20.84 8.42 5.05
N ALA A 179 -20.77 8.46 3.71
CA ALA A 179 -20.28 9.62 2.98
C ALA A 179 -21.13 9.89 1.74
N TRP A 180 -21.43 11.15 1.48
CA TRP A 180 -22.24 11.57 0.34
C TRP A 180 -21.96 13.03 -0.06
N SER A 181 -22.51 13.45 -1.21
CA SER A 181 -22.51 14.86 -1.60
C SER A 181 -23.79 15.56 -1.15
N ALA A 182 -23.71 16.81 -0.70
CA ALA A 182 -24.87 17.65 -0.47
C ALA A 182 -25.73 17.83 -1.73
N LYS A 183 -25.16 17.61 -2.92
CA LYS A 183 -25.85 17.65 -4.21
C LYS A 183 -26.07 16.22 -4.72
N PRO A 184 -27.32 15.76 -4.82
CA PRO A 184 -27.63 14.44 -5.38
C PRO A 184 -27.00 14.27 -6.78
N ASN A 185 -26.52 13.06 -7.08
CA ASN A 185 -25.90 12.68 -8.37
C ASN A 185 -24.55 13.35 -8.71
N GLN A 186 -23.91 14.04 -7.78
CA GLN A 186 -22.58 14.64 -7.99
C GLN A 186 -21.43 13.66 -7.73
N ALA A 187 -21.60 12.77 -6.75
CA ALA A 187 -20.56 11.87 -6.30
C ALA A 187 -20.42 10.64 -7.20
N CYS A 188 -19.18 10.16 -7.36
CA CYS A 188 -18.87 8.91 -8.05
C CYS A 188 -17.67 8.23 -7.38
N LEU A 189 -17.88 7.06 -6.79
CA LEU A 189 -16.81 6.28 -6.19
C LEU A 189 -16.39 5.14 -7.12
N SER A 190 -15.21 5.28 -7.71
CA SER A 190 -14.58 4.27 -8.56
C SER A 190 -13.73 3.30 -7.73
N LYS A 191 -13.30 2.17 -8.35
CA LYS A 191 -12.31 1.27 -7.74
C LYS A 191 -10.99 1.98 -7.45
N ASP A 192 -10.60 2.95 -8.27
CA ASP A 192 -9.41 3.77 -8.05
C ASP A 192 -9.61 4.71 -6.87
N GLY A 193 -10.79 5.31 -6.72
CA GLY A 193 -11.15 6.10 -5.55
C GLY A 193 -11.09 5.30 -4.25
N ILE A 194 -11.60 4.07 -4.23
CA ILE A 194 -11.50 3.17 -3.07
C ILE A 194 -10.02 2.89 -2.74
N ARG A 195 -9.19 2.58 -3.75
CA ARG A 195 -7.74 2.38 -3.55
C ARG A 195 -7.05 3.62 -3.01
N GLN A 196 -7.43 4.80 -3.49
CA GLN A 196 -6.89 6.07 -3.01
C GLN A 196 -7.25 6.33 -1.55
N ILE A 197 -8.51 6.14 -1.14
CA ILE A 197 -8.94 6.25 0.27
C ILE A 197 -8.13 5.28 1.14
N LYS A 198 -8.07 3.99 0.75
CA LYS A 198 -7.30 2.97 1.49
C LYS A 198 -5.83 3.38 1.62
N SER A 199 -5.19 3.80 0.53
CA SER A 199 -3.79 4.24 0.54
C SER A 199 -3.56 5.44 1.44
N THR A 200 -4.39 6.46 1.37
CA THR A 200 -4.29 7.67 2.20
C THR A 200 -4.37 7.33 3.68
N LEU A 201 -5.39 6.56 4.10
CA LEU A 201 -5.56 6.19 5.50
C LEU A 201 -4.45 5.26 5.99
N THR A 202 -4.05 4.26 5.21
CA THR A 202 -2.94 3.34 5.54
C THR A 202 -1.63 4.11 5.72
N ASN A 203 -1.31 5.03 4.81
CA ASN A 203 -0.12 5.86 4.91
C ASN A 203 -0.09 6.71 6.17
N GLN A 204 -1.23 7.23 6.61
CA GLN A 204 -1.30 8.03 7.83
C GLN A 204 -1.22 7.16 9.09
N ILE A 205 -1.97 6.07 9.14
CA ILE A 205 -2.01 5.17 10.30
C ILE A 205 -0.63 4.53 10.56
N PHE A 206 0.03 4.03 9.51
CA PHE A 206 1.32 3.31 9.58
C PHE A 206 2.51 4.18 9.14
N ARG A 207 2.40 5.49 9.24
CA ARG A 207 3.36 6.44 8.68
C ARG A 207 4.80 6.18 9.09
N GLN A 208 5.07 6.04 10.39
CA GLN A 208 6.44 5.88 10.89
C GLN A 208 7.05 4.54 10.45
N GLU A 209 6.26 3.48 10.45
CA GLU A 209 6.70 2.16 10.03
C GLU A 209 6.99 2.11 8.54
N LEU A 210 6.10 2.67 7.73
CA LEU A 210 6.29 2.75 6.29
C LEU A 210 7.53 3.57 5.92
N LEU A 211 7.76 4.71 6.56
CA LEU A 211 8.97 5.51 6.33
C LEU A 211 10.23 4.70 6.60
N HIS A 212 10.29 4.00 7.73
CA HIS A 212 11.43 3.16 8.07
C HIS A 212 11.67 2.04 7.04
N ILE A 213 10.61 1.36 6.59
CA ILE A 213 10.71 0.31 5.57
C ILE A 213 11.16 0.91 4.22
N TYR A 214 10.65 2.07 3.83
CA TYR A 214 11.06 2.76 2.60
C TYR A 214 12.53 3.16 2.61
N GLU A 215 13.04 3.65 3.75
CA GLU A 215 14.48 3.94 3.91
C GLU A 215 15.34 2.68 3.75
N GLN A 216 14.95 1.60 4.41
CA GLN A 216 15.66 0.32 4.28
C GLN A 216 15.59 -0.21 2.84
N LYS A 217 14.43 -0.12 2.18
CA LYS A 217 14.23 -0.52 0.80
C LYS A 217 15.10 0.29 -0.16
N SER A 218 15.23 1.60 0.05
CA SER A 218 16.09 2.47 -0.75
C SER A 218 17.57 2.08 -0.60
N LYS A 219 18.05 1.88 0.62
CA LYS A 219 19.42 1.40 0.87
C LYS A 219 19.68 0.04 0.22
N SER A 220 18.75 -0.91 0.38
CA SER A 220 18.85 -2.25 -0.22
C SER A 220 18.81 -2.21 -1.75
N ARG A 221 18.05 -1.30 -2.35
CA ARG A 221 18.06 -1.06 -3.80
C ARG A 221 19.44 -0.60 -4.28
N ASP A 222 20.01 0.38 -3.59
CA ASP A 222 21.31 0.96 -3.97
C ASP A 222 22.42 -0.07 -3.81
N GLU A 223 22.39 -0.87 -2.76
CA GLU A 223 23.32 -1.99 -2.55
C GLU A 223 23.18 -3.05 -3.67
N LEU A 224 21.97 -3.44 -4.04
CA LEU A 224 21.73 -4.38 -5.14
C LEU A 224 22.29 -3.84 -6.46
N VAL A 225 22.10 -2.56 -6.75
CA VAL A 225 22.64 -1.92 -7.96
C VAL A 225 24.17 -1.92 -7.93
N ALA A 226 24.78 -1.56 -6.79
CA ALA A 226 26.24 -1.52 -6.63
C ALA A 226 26.85 -2.92 -6.77
N GLU A 227 26.33 -3.93 -6.07
CA GLU A 227 26.85 -5.30 -6.14
C GLU A 227 26.62 -5.93 -7.51
N THR A 228 25.52 -5.64 -8.19
CA THR A 228 25.32 -6.13 -9.56
C THR A 228 26.30 -5.48 -10.55
N ARG A 229 26.59 -4.18 -10.40
CA ARG A 229 27.60 -3.49 -11.21
C ARG A 229 28.98 -4.06 -10.97
N LYS A 230 29.36 -4.27 -9.71
CA LYS A 230 30.63 -4.87 -9.33
C LYS A 230 30.78 -6.28 -9.90
N ALA A 231 29.78 -7.12 -9.75
CA ALA A 231 29.76 -8.47 -10.33
C ALA A 231 29.92 -8.45 -11.86
N MET A 232 29.29 -7.49 -12.53
CA MET A 232 29.43 -7.31 -13.98
C MET A 232 30.86 -6.89 -14.37
N LEU A 233 31.49 -5.99 -13.62
CA LEU A 233 32.89 -5.58 -13.84
C LEU A 233 33.87 -6.73 -13.61
N GLU A 234 33.68 -7.52 -12.54
CA GLU A 234 34.50 -8.70 -12.25
C GLU A 234 34.37 -9.73 -13.37
N LEU A 235 33.15 -9.96 -13.87
CA LEU A 235 32.92 -10.86 -15.01
C LEU A 235 33.59 -10.34 -16.28
N SER A 236 33.47 -9.07 -16.60
CA SER A 236 34.16 -8.44 -17.74
C SER A 236 35.67 -8.58 -17.65
N LYS A 237 36.24 -8.39 -16.47
CA LYS A 237 37.66 -8.55 -16.22
C LYS A 237 38.11 -10.00 -16.40
N ALA A 238 37.36 -10.95 -15.83
CA ALA A 238 37.66 -12.38 -15.99
C ALA A 238 37.60 -12.83 -17.47
N MET A 239 36.62 -12.28 -18.25
CA MET A 239 36.55 -12.52 -19.70
C MET A 239 37.80 -12.05 -20.44
N GLN A 240 38.33 -10.88 -20.10
CA GLN A 240 39.54 -10.34 -20.73
C GLN A 240 40.81 -11.11 -20.34
N GLU A 241 40.89 -11.59 -19.09
CA GLU A 241 41.97 -12.41 -18.58
C GLU A 241 41.86 -13.89 -19.03
N MET A 242 40.80 -14.25 -19.78
CA MET A 242 40.51 -15.64 -20.18
C MET A 242 40.32 -16.60 -18.98
N THR A 243 39.84 -16.07 -17.86
CA THR A 243 39.65 -16.82 -16.61
C THR A 243 38.19 -16.95 -16.24
N CYS A 244 37.25 -16.67 -17.19
CA CYS A 244 35.85 -16.65 -16.92
C CYS A 244 35.27 -18.07 -16.74
N ASP A 245 34.64 -18.32 -15.59
CA ASP A 245 34.01 -19.59 -15.25
C ASP A 245 32.51 -19.63 -15.63
N HIS A 246 32.02 -18.59 -16.30
CA HIS A 246 30.59 -18.45 -16.68
C HIS A 246 30.43 -18.37 -18.22
N PRO A 247 30.62 -19.45 -18.98
CA PRO A 247 30.66 -19.41 -20.43
C PRO A 247 29.36 -18.94 -21.09
N GLU A 248 28.19 -19.20 -20.45
CA GLU A 248 26.90 -18.73 -20.99
C GLU A 248 26.79 -17.19 -20.89
N ALA A 249 27.15 -16.62 -19.75
CA ALA A 249 27.14 -15.18 -19.54
C ALA A 249 28.17 -14.48 -20.45
N GLU A 250 29.35 -15.04 -20.57
CA GLU A 250 30.41 -14.57 -21.47
C GLU A 250 29.92 -14.49 -22.91
N GLN A 251 29.33 -15.59 -23.43
CA GLN A 251 28.81 -15.62 -24.79
C GLN A 251 27.72 -14.56 -25.01
N MET A 252 26.79 -14.40 -24.06
CA MET A 252 25.72 -13.41 -24.16
C MET A 252 26.29 -11.97 -24.18
N ILE A 253 27.29 -11.68 -23.37
CA ILE A 253 27.94 -10.35 -23.34
C ILE A 253 28.69 -10.08 -24.65
N TRP A 254 29.40 -11.06 -25.21
CA TRP A 254 30.03 -10.95 -26.52
C TRP A 254 29.03 -10.71 -27.64
N ASP A 255 27.88 -11.40 -27.60
CA ASP A 255 26.82 -11.21 -28.59
C ASP A 255 26.19 -9.82 -28.47
N LEU A 256 25.96 -9.33 -27.25
CA LEU A 256 25.47 -7.96 -26.99
C LEU A 256 26.49 -6.93 -27.51
N SER A 257 27.78 -7.09 -27.17
CA SER A 257 28.87 -6.23 -27.59
C SER A 257 28.95 -6.08 -29.12
N ARG A 258 28.84 -7.22 -29.85
CA ARG A 258 28.79 -7.25 -31.32
C ARG A 258 27.58 -6.51 -31.88
N GLN A 259 26.40 -6.76 -31.33
CA GLN A 259 25.16 -6.13 -31.78
C GLN A 259 25.14 -4.62 -31.51
N LEU A 260 25.72 -4.16 -30.39
CA LEU A 260 25.86 -2.73 -30.08
C LEU A 260 26.72 -1.99 -31.11
N GLY A 261 27.67 -2.67 -31.78
CA GLY A 261 28.43 -2.11 -32.87
C GLY A 261 27.60 -1.73 -34.10
N GLN A 262 26.44 -2.33 -34.27
CA GLN A 262 25.53 -2.09 -35.41
C GLN A 262 24.47 -1.03 -35.08
N VAL A 263 24.36 -0.60 -33.82
CA VAL A 263 23.37 0.41 -33.37
C VAL A 263 23.98 1.80 -33.56
N SER A 264 23.30 2.63 -34.39
CA SER A 264 23.58 4.05 -34.50
C SER A 264 22.70 4.83 -33.51
N GLY A 265 23.30 5.78 -32.72
CA GLY A 265 22.59 6.63 -31.80
C GLY A 265 22.75 6.20 -30.34
N LYS A 266 21.77 6.56 -29.49
CA LYS A 266 21.85 6.39 -28.01
C LYS A 266 21.73 4.92 -27.63
N LYS A 267 22.77 4.39 -26.95
CA LYS A 267 22.89 3.00 -26.54
C LYS A 267 22.45 2.82 -25.09
N THR A 268 21.18 3.10 -24.81
CA THR A 268 20.54 2.85 -23.52
C THR A 268 19.35 1.91 -23.70
N TYR A 269 18.96 1.18 -22.65
CA TYR A 269 17.96 0.12 -22.72
C TYR A 269 16.66 0.55 -23.41
N GLY A 270 16.21 1.79 -23.14
CA GLY A 270 14.98 2.34 -23.74
C GLY A 270 14.98 2.36 -25.27
N TYR A 271 16.13 2.64 -25.88
CA TYR A 271 16.31 2.83 -27.31
C TYR A 271 16.80 1.58 -28.06
N LEU A 272 17.14 0.51 -27.35
CA LEU A 272 17.58 -0.72 -28.01
C LEU A 272 16.44 -1.46 -28.71
N PRO A 273 16.74 -2.18 -29.82
CA PRO A 273 15.81 -3.10 -30.44
C PRO A 273 15.35 -4.22 -29.50
N LYS A 274 14.13 -4.74 -29.71
CA LYS A 274 13.56 -5.80 -28.86
C LYS A 274 14.48 -7.02 -28.64
N PRO A 275 15.18 -7.57 -29.67
CA PRO A 275 16.09 -8.70 -29.46
C PRO A 275 17.23 -8.39 -28.50
N MET A 276 17.80 -7.17 -28.60
CA MET A 276 18.88 -6.75 -27.69
C MET A 276 18.38 -6.51 -26.26
N LYS A 277 17.16 -5.97 -26.09
CA LYS A 277 16.53 -5.85 -24.77
C LYS A 277 16.39 -7.22 -24.11
N LYS A 278 15.95 -8.22 -24.88
CA LYS A 278 15.83 -9.59 -24.39
C LYS A 278 17.19 -10.14 -23.95
N LEU A 279 18.23 -9.91 -24.74
CA LEU A 279 19.58 -10.36 -24.42
C LEU A 279 20.13 -9.67 -23.13
N VAL A 280 19.89 -8.38 -22.96
CA VAL A 280 20.21 -7.65 -21.70
C VAL A 280 19.45 -8.27 -20.51
N ASP A 281 18.17 -8.56 -20.67
CA ASP A 281 17.35 -9.16 -19.63
C ASP A 281 17.82 -10.58 -19.27
N GLU A 282 18.30 -11.37 -20.23
CA GLU A 282 18.92 -12.68 -20.02
C GLU A 282 20.25 -12.60 -19.29
N ILE A 283 21.12 -11.62 -19.63
CA ILE A 283 22.38 -11.38 -18.91
C ILE A 283 22.10 -11.05 -17.45
N ILE A 284 21.13 -10.17 -17.16
CA ILE A 284 20.71 -9.87 -15.78
C ILE A 284 20.22 -11.14 -15.08
N GLY A 285 19.51 -12.01 -15.77
CA GLY A 285 19.11 -13.31 -15.25
C GLY A 285 20.28 -14.21 -14.85
N GLN A 286 21.40 -14.15 -15.56
CA GLN A 286 22.65 -14.84 -15.18
C GLN A 286 23.30 -14.18 -13.96
N MET A 287 23.31 -12.83 -13.89
CA MET A 287 23.84 -12.12 -12.72
C MET A 287 23.10 -12.48 -11.42
N VAL A 288 21.80 -12.64 -11.47
CA VAL A 288 20.99 -13.06 -10.31
C VAL A 288 21.33 -14.46 -9.81
N ARG A 289 22.01 -15.31 -10.61
CA ARG A 289 22.48 -16.62 -10.15
C ARG A 289 23.73 -16.50 -9.25
N LEU A 290 24.42 -15.39 -9.27
CA LEU A 290 25.53 -15.12 -8.36
C LEU A 290 24.99 -14.95 -6.94
N PRO A 291 25.57 -15.63 -5.92
CA PRO A 291 25.06 -15.61 -4.55
C PRO A 291 24.84 -14.20 -4.01
N ILE A 292 25.82 -13.32 -4.17
CA ILE A 292 25.75 -11.94 -3.65
C ILE A 292 24.59 -11.14 -4.26
N VAL A 293 24.41 -11.22 -5.58
CA VAL A 293 23.33 -10.51 -6.28
C VAL A 293 21.95 -11.09 -5.89
N ASN A 294 21.88 -12.43 -5.75
CA ASN A 294 20.64 -13.07 -5.34
C ASN A 294 20.25 -12.70 -3.91
N GLU A 295 21.19 -12.63 -2.98
CA GLU A 295 20.96 -12.23 -1.59
C GLU A 295 20.48 -10.78 -1.50
N CYS A 296 21.15 -9.85 -2.18
CA CYS A 296 20.72 -8.45 -2.24
C CYS A 296 19.33 -8.32 -2.85
N TYR A 297 19.02 -9.06 -3.93
CA TYR A 297 17.70 -9.03 -4.54
C TYR A 297 16.64 -9.65 -3.64
N GLN A 298 16.96 -10.68 -2.88
CA GLN A 298 16.05 -11.29 -1.92
C GLN A 298 15.72 -10.30 -0.79
N THR A 299 16.72 -9.64 -0.22
CA THR A 299 16.55 -8.64 0.84
C THR A 299 15.65 -7.49 0.37
N TRP A 300 15.89 -6.96 -0.82
CA TRP A 300 15.04 -5.92 -1.39
C TRP A 300 13.59 -6.41 -1.62
N TRP A 301 13.44 -7.64 -2.12
CA TRP A 301 12.11 -8.22 -2.35
C TRP A 301 11.32 -8.44 -1.07
N GLU A 302 11.99 -8.85 0.01
CA GLU A 302 11.37 -9.00 1.33
C GLU A 302 10.85 -7.65 1.86
N LEU A 303 11.63 -6.57 1.71
CA LEU A 303 11.19 -5.23 2.05
C LEU A 303 10.03 -4.75 1.17
N GLN A 304 10.05 -5.08 -0.12
CA GLN A 304 8.93 -4.80 -1.02
C GLN A 304 7.65 -5.53 -0.57
N CYS A 305 7.76 -6.79 -0.19
CA CYS A 305 6.64 -7.56 0.36
C CYS A 305 6.11 -6.96 1.66
N GLN A 306 6.98 -6.50 2.56
CA GLN A 306 6.57 -5.80 3.78
C GLN A 306 5.75 -4.54 3.49
N VAL A 307 6.18 -3.71 2.52
CA VAL A 307 5.38 -2.56 2.09
C VAL A 307 4.02 -2.99 1.58
N GLU A 308 3.97 -4.02 0.73
CA GLU A 308 2.72 -4.50 0.15
C GLU A 308 1.78 -5.12 1.18
N ASP A 309 2.29 -5.67 2.30
CA ASP A 309 1.48 -6.24 3.38
C ASP A 309 0.59 -5.19 4.06
N TYR A 310 0.99 -3.92 4.06
CA TYR A 310 0.13 -2.82 4.54
C TYR A 310 -1.04 -2.48 3.61
N TYR A 311 -0.95 -2.86 2.32
CA TYR A 311 -1.96 -2.49 1.32
C TYR A 311 -2.79 -3.66 0.80
N SER A 312 -2.31 -4.89 0.97
CA SER A 312 -2.93 -6.09 0.41
C SER A 312 -2.71 -7.30 1.30
N GLU A 313 -3.75 -8.10 1.43
CA GLU A 313 -3.76 -9.35 2.20
C GLU A 313 -3.24 -10.55 1.40
N GLU A 314 -2.85 -10.35 0.14
CA GLU A 314 -2.27 -11.42 -0.67
C GLU A 314 -0.88 -11.83 -0.15
N LYS A 315 -0.83 -12.93 0.61
CA LYS A 315 0.40 -13.48 1.22
C LYS A 315 1.28 -14.29 0.26
N LYS A 316 0.75 -14.76 -0.87
CA LYS A 316 1.52 -15.53 -1.86
C LYS A 316 1.99 -14.65 -3.00
N ARG A 317 3.19 -14.08 -2.83
CA ARG A 317 3.83 -13.27 -3.86
C ARG A 317 4.99 -14.05 -4.46
N ILE A 318 5.01 -14.11 -5.78
CA ILE A 318 6.11 -14.73 -6.53
C ILE A 318 7.09 -13.61 -6.88
N ARG A 319 8.35 -13.76 -6.44
CA ARG A 319 9.42 -12.82 -6.79
C ARG A 319 9.60 -12.80 -8.31
N PRO A 320 9.33 -11.67 -8.98
CA PRO A 320 9.50 -11.56 -10.42
C PRO A 320 11.00 -11.56 -10.79
N PRO A 321 11.35 -11.82 -12.05
CA PRO A 321 12.73 -11.64 -12.51
C PRO A 321 13.22 -10.20 -12.29
N LEU A 322 14.47 -10.02 -11.84
CA LEU A 322 15.06 -8.70 -11.60
C LEU A 322 14.97 -7.79 -12.83
N SER A 323 15.14 -8.35 -14.01
CA SER A 323 15.02 -7.63 -15.28
C SER A 323 13.62 -7.08 -15.58
N GLN A 324 12.58 -7.57 -14.93
CA GLN A 324 11.20 -7.07 -15.09
C GLN A 324 10.87 -5.93 -14.11
N GLN A 325 11.69 -5.72 -13.10
CA GLN A 325 11.51 -4.64 -12.13
C GLN A 325 11.90 -3.29 -12.74
N LYS A 326 10.96 -2.35 -12.75
CA LYS A 326 11.17 -1.01 -13.30
C LYS A 326 12.20 -0.20 -12.54
N GLU A 327 12.30 -0.42 -11.23
CA GLU A 327 13.21 0.27 -10.31
C GLU A 327 14.69 0.00 -10.63
N PHE A 328 15.03 -1.09 -11.32
CA PHE A 328 16.41 -1.48 -11.63
C PHE A 328 16.83 -1.21 -13.08
N ARG A 329 16.27 -0.16 -13.69
CA ARG A 329 16.68 0.27 -15.04
C ARG A 329 18.18 0.61 -15.13
N GLN A 330 18.76 1.10 -14.04
CA GLN A 330 20.20 1.39 -13.96
C GLN A 330 21.07 0.14 -14.16
N ILE A 331 20.65 -1.01 -13.65
CA ILE A 331 21.35 -2.29 -13.88
C ILE A 331 21.38 -2.62 -15.38
N LYS A 332 20.25 -2.42 -16.08
CA LYS A 332 20.18 -2.66 -17.54
C LYS A 332 21.15 -1.78 -18.32
N ASN A 333 21.22 -0.51 -17.96
CA ASN A 333 22.15 0.42 -18.58
C ASN A 333 23.61 0.11 -18.22
N ALA A 334 23.89 -0.37 -17.01
CA ALA A 334 25.24 -0.81 -16.62
C ALA A 334 25.71 -2.00 -17.44
N VAL A 335 24.85 -2.99 -17.69
CA VAL A 335 25.15 -4.14 -18.58
C VAL A 335 25.49 -3.66 -19.99
N ILE A 336 24.71 -2.73 -20.54
CA ILE A 336 24.94 -2.17 -21.87
C ILE A 336 26.28 -1.41 -21.94
N LYS A 337 26.56 -0.57 -20.92
CA LYS A 337 27.78 0.21 -20.82
C LYS A 337 29.01 -0.71 -20.80
N GLU A 338 28.95 -1.77 -20.01
CA GLU A 338 30.06 -2.73 -19.89
C GLU A 338 30.26 -3.53 -21.19
N ALA A 339 29.19 -3.99 -21.84
CA ALA A 339 29.29 -4.64 -23.14
C ALA A 339 29.91 -3.70 -24.21
N GLU A 340 29.63 -2.40 -24.14
CA GLU A 340 30.24 -1.41 -25.04
C GLU A 340 31.72 -1.17 -24.71
N HIS A 341 32.13 -1.19 -23.43
CA HIS A 341 33.54 -1.14 -23.02
C HIS A 341 34.33 -2.32 -23.57
N ILE A 342 33.79 -3.53 -23.48
CA ILE A 342 34.40 -4.74 -24.05
C ILE A 342 34.56 -4.56 -25.57
N ARG A 343 33.56 -4.05 -26.28
CA ARG A 343 33.63 -3.79 -27.72
C ARG A 343 34.74 -2.82 -28.10
N MET A 344 35.00 -1.80 -27.26
CA MET A 344 35.97 -0.78 -27.53
C MET A 344 37.38 -1.14 -27.02
N ASN A 345 37.61 -2.35 -26.45
CA ASN A 345 38.80 -2.75 -25.75
C ASN A 345 39.23 -1.74 -24.67
N LYS A 346 38.26 -1.02 -24.08
CA LYS A 346 38.50 -0.07 -23.01
C LYS A 346 38.05 -0.71 -21.70
N ILE A 347 39.02 -1.02 -20.84
CA ILE A 347 38.74 -1.18 -19.43
C ILE A 347 38.86 0.22 -18.84
N SER A 348 37.76 0.83 -18.44
CA SER A 348 37.84 1.99 -17.55
C SER A 348 37.98 1.48 -16.12
N PHE A 349 39.18 1.45 -15.60
CA PHE A 349 39.45 1.33 -14.17
C PHE A 349 39.33 2.67 -13.44
N GLU A 350 39.10 3.73 -14.18
CA GLU A 350 38.87 5.04 -13.60
C GLU A 350 37.40 5.12 -13.19
N ASP A 351 37.29 5.24 -11.89
CA ASP A 351 36.15 5.77 -11.16
C ASP A 351 34.96 6.05 -12.07
N ALA A 352 33.98 5.16 -12.00
CA ALA A 352 32.64 5.59 -12.30
C ALA A 352 32.31 6.65 -11.21
N ASP A 353 32.99 7.79 -11.29
CA ASP A 353 32.47 9.02 -10.81
C ASP A 353 31.06 9.08 -11.32
N MET A 354 30.17 9.13 -10.40
CA MET A 354 28.76 9.35 -10.58
C MET A 354 28.54 10.63 -11.39
N GLN A 355 28.86 10.59 -12.67
CA GLN A 355 28.18 11.40 -13.63
C GLN A 355 26.87 10.67 -13.90
N ASP A 356 25.96 10.96 -13.03
CA ASP A 356 24.53 10.89 -13.30
C ASP A 356 24.33 11.61 -14.64
N ASP A 357 24.35 10.83 -15.75
CA ASP A 357 23.84 11.35 -17.00
C ASP A 357 22.38 11.66 -16.72
N GLY A 358 22.06 12.94 -16.49
CA GLY A 358 20.77 13.47 -16.09
C GLY A 358 19.62 13.08 -17.02
N GLU A 359 19.42 11.78 -17.20
CA GLU A 359 18.19 11.21 -17.68
C GLU A 359 17.20 11.29 -16.53
N GLN A 360 16.31 12.24 -16.64
CA GLN A 360 15.08 12.31 -15.88
C GLN A 360 14.57 10.89 -15.63
N VAL A 361 14.87 10.37 -14.44
CA VAL A 361 14.20 9.20 -13.89
C VAL A 361 12.72 9.51 -14.04
N ASN A 362 12.01 8.64 -14.71
CA ASN A 362 10.62 8.83 -15.06
C ASN A 362 9.86 9.12 -13.75
N THR A 363 9.46 10.38 -13.59
CA THR A 363 9.03 11.08 -12.38
C THR A 363 7.74 10.51 -11.74
N TYR A 364 7.24 9.36 -12.19
CA TYR A 364 5.95 8.85 -11.70
C TYR A 364 6.04 8.22 -10.29
N ASP A 365 7.14 7.57 -9.92
CA ASP A 365 7.29 7.01 -8.56
C ASP A 365 7.96 8.02 -7.61
N MET A 366 8.96 8.78 -8.10
CA MET A 366 9.56 9.88 -7.32
C MET A 366 8.59 11.04 -7.10
N SER A 367 7.71 11.33 -8.07
CA SER A 367 6.66 12.33 -7.92
C SER A 367 5.69 11.99 -6.78
N TYR A 368 5.39 10.73 -6.56
CA TYR A 368 4.51 10.30 -5.46
C TYR A 368 5.23 10.42 -4.10
N GLU A 369 6.49 9.98 -4.00
CA GLU A 369 7.29 10.14 -2.78
C GLU A 369 7.58 11.62 -2.49
N CYS A 370 7.93 12.42 -3.51
CA CYS A 370 8.11 13.87 -3.36
C CYS A 370 6.81 14.59 -2.98
N GLN A 371 5.68 14.28 -3.60
CA GLN A 371 4.39 14.85 -3.23
C GLN A 371 3.98 14.48 -1.81
N LYS A 372 4.29 13.26 -1.39
CA LYS A 372 4.04 12.78 -0.03
C LYS A 372 4.90 13.50 1.00
N LEU A 373 6.21 13.60 0.77
CA LEU A 373 7.12 14.34 1.65
C LEU A 373 6.82 15.84 1.65
N GLN A 374 6.38 16.39 0.53
CA GLN A 374 5.96 17.79 0.42
C GLN A 374 4.65 18.05 1.18
N SER A 375 3.73 17.08 1.21
CA SER A 375 2.52 17.15 2.04
C SER A 375 2.86 17.09 3.53
N ILE A 376 3.88 16.31 3.90
CA ILE A 376 4.38 16.20 5.27
C ILE A 376 5.09 17.50 5.70
N ALA A 377 6.00 18.02 4.88
CA ALA A 377 6.72 19.26 5.15
C ALA A 377 5.80 20.50 5.25
N ASN A 378 4.68 20.50 4.53
CA ASN A 378 3.70 21.57 4.53
C ASN A 378 2.56 21.41 5.54
N ASN A 379 2.52 20.29 6.29
CA ASN A 379 1.46 20.04 7.25
C ASN A 379 1.68 20.86 8.54
N VAL A 380 0.81 21.85 8.77
CA VAL A 380 0.90 22.81 9.87
C VAL A 380 0.67 22.16 11.25
N ASP A 381 0.04 20.98 11.28
CA ASP A 381 -0.28 20.23 12.50
C ASP A 381 0.86 19.34 13.00
N LEU A 382 1.98 19.28 12.27
CA LEU A 382 3.17 18.53 12.67
C LEU A 382 4.16 19.41 13.43
N THR A 383 4.97 18.77 14.27
CA THR A 383 6.06 19.44 14.98
C THR A 383 7.09 19.98 13.98
N LEU A 384 7.81 21.04 14.38
CA LEU A 384 8.88 21.63 13.56
C LEU A 384 9.93 20.56 13.17
N GLU A 385 10.28 19.66 14.08
CA GLU A 385 11.26 18.61 13.89
C GLU A 385 10.83 17.61 12.78
N GLU A 386 9.58 17.17 12.78
CA GLU A 386 9.02 16.28 11.76
C GLU A 386 8.92 16.93 10.37
N ARG A 387 8.71 18.23 10.34
CA ARG A 387 8.66 19.02 9.09
C ARG A 387 10.05 19.25 8.51
N ASP A 388 11.03 19.51 9.36
CA ASP A 388 12.43 19.70 8.97
C ASP A 388 13.04 18.39 8.46
N GLU A 389 12.76 17.25 9.10
CA GLU A 389 13.17 15.92 8.60
C GLU A 389 12.58 15.61 7.23
N ALA A 390 11.30 15.92 7.00
CA ALA A 390 10.67 15.72 5.70
C ALA A 390 11.24 16.66 4.62
N ALA A 391 11.61 17.89 5.00
CA ALA A 391 12.23 18.86 4.10
C ALA A 391 13.66 18.43 3.72
N GLU A 392 14.46 17.94 4.67
CA GLU A 392 15.79 17.38 4.38
C GLU A 392 15.73 16.13 3.49
N GLN A 393 14.72 15.28 3.66
CA GLN A 393 14.52 14.12 2.79
C GLN A 393 14.08 14.52 1.38
N LEU A 394 13.28 15.59 1.25
CA LEU A 394 12.92 16.19 -0.04
C LEU A 394 14.16 16.75 -0.76
N GLU A 395 15.04 17.46 -0.05
CA GLU A 395 16.30 17.96 -0.63
C GLU A 395 17.18 16.79 -1.10
N ARG A 396 17.33 15.74 -0.29
CA ARG A 396 18.10 14.54 -0.69
C ARG A 396 17.51 13.82 -1.91
N LEU A 397 16.18 13.82 -2.07
CA LEU A 397 15.52 13.24 -3.24
C LEU A 397 15.56 14.17 -4.46
N ALA A 398 15.68 15.48 -4.27
CA ALA A 398 15.84 16.45 -5.35
C ALA A 398 17.30 16.48 -5.89
N ASP A 399 18.27 16.15 -5.04
CA ASP A 399 19.69 16.07 -5.39
C ASP A 399 20.10 14.66 -5.92
N ALA A 400 19.20 13.68 -5.91
CA ALA A 400 19.40 12.30 -6.37
C ALA A 400 18.72 12.05 -7.73
#